data_f9996aee6833017aab70ca7b4a629a67
#
_entry.id   f9996aee6833017aab70ca7b4a629a67
#
_cell.length_a   1.000
_cell.length_b   1.000
_cell.length_c   1.000
_cell.angle_alpha   90.00
_cell.angle_beta   90.00
_cell.angle_gamma   90.00
#
_symmetry.space_group_name_H-M   'P 1'
#
loop_
_entity.id
_entity.type
_entity.pdbx_description
1 polymer ?
#
loop_
_entity_poly.entity_id
_entity_poly.type
_entity_poly.pdbx_seq_one_letter_code
_entity_poly.pdbx_strand_id
1 'polypeptide(L)'
;MFGTSGIRGEFGEDVTAGTALAVGRAIASEGNDHVVVGRDPRETGSLLVEALSAGLRECGANVARLGELPTPTIARSVDWYDADMGVAVTASHNPPADNGLKLWHPDGSAVVGDAQTAIADRIRHARYAFAPWDDTGTRHRFGGARGRHVDAVADAVDVDPPIPVAVDVGHGTGELTAAALRRLGCPVTTLNGVADGSFPARESEPTAESCQQLRTVVAATDAELGIAHDGDADRMLAVTESGAFV
;
A
#
# COMPACT_ATOMS: atom_id res chain seq x y z
N MET A 1 19.44 -2.88 -6.17
CA MET A 1 18.48 -3.45 -5.22
C MET A 1 17.50 -2.37 -4.72
N PHE A 2 17.94 -1.33 -3.96
CA PHE A 2 17.05 -0.22 -3.61
C PHE A 2 17.07 0.88 -4.68
N GLY A 3 15.88 1.27 -5.17
CA GLY A 3 15.67 2.47 -5.97
C GLY A 3 15.05 3.59 -5.12
N THR A 4 14.72 4.73 -5.72
CA THR A 4 14.06 5.86 -5.05
C THR A 4 12.68 5.52 -4.47
N SER A 5 12.06 4.43 -4.96
CA SER A 5 10.73 3.96 -4.54
C SER A 5 10.76 2.63 -3.78
N GLY A 6 11.88 2.30 -3.12
CA GLY A 6 12.07 1.01 -2.46
C GLY A 6 12.68 -0.05 -3.39
N ILE A 7 12.41 -1.33 -3.08
CA ILE A 7 12.77 -2.47 -3.94
C ILE A 7 11.55 -2.79 -4.80
N ARG A 8 11.71 -2.91 -6.12
CA ARG A 8 10.63 -3.23 -7.05
C ARG A 8 11.16 -3.97 -8.27
N GLY A 9 10.40 -4.92 -8.79
CA GLY A 9 10.69 -5.64 -10.03
C GLY A 9 9.87 -6.90 -10.17
N GLU A 10 10.20 -7.71 -11.17
CA GLU A 10 9.50 -8.95 -11.46
C GLU A 10 9.71 -9.98 -10.34
N PHE A 11 8.59 -10.58 -9.90
CA PHE A 11 8.63 -11.61 -8.87
C PHE A 11 9.30 -12.88 -9.40
N GLY A 12 10.26 -13.39 -8.64
CA GLY A 12 11.07 -14.57 -9.02
C GLY A 12 12.44 -14.20 -9.60
N GLU A 13 12.58 -12.99 -10.14
CA GLU A 13 13.85 -12.46 -10.66
C GLU A 13 14.43 -11.39 -9.72
N ASP A 14 13.82 -10.21 -9.67
CA ASP A 14 14.28 -9.07 -8.87
C ASP A 14 13.79 -9.12 -7.43
N VAL A 15 12.54 -9.56 -7.24
CA VAL A 15 11.85 -9.62 -5.94
C VAL A 15 11.48 -11.06 -5.64
N THR A 16 12.03 -11.60 -4.55
CA THR A 16 11.83 -12.98 -4.12
C THR A 16 11.48 -13.04 -2.63
N ALA A 17 11.03 -14.20 -2.16
CA ALA A 17 10.90 -14.47 -0.72
C ALA A 17 12.24 -14.27 0.02
N GLY A 18 13.38 -14.63 -0.62
CA GLY A 18 14.72 -14.39 -0.09
C GLY A 18 15.04 -12.91 0.07
N THR A 19 14.65 -12.09 -0.91
CA THR A 19 14.77 -10.62 -0.83
C THR A 19 13.95 -10.07 0.33
N ALA A 20 12.69 -10.47 0.47
CA ALA A 20 11.81 -10.00 1.55
C ALA A 20 12.32 -10.42 2.95
N LEU A 21 12.81 -11.67 3.09
CA LEU A 21 13.44 -12.18 4.31
C LEU A 21 14.67 -11.33 4.69
N ALA A 22 15.54 -11.05 3.73
CA ALA A 22 16.74 -10.25 3.95
C ALA A 22 16.42 -8.81 4.35
N VAL A 23 15.39 -8.21 3.75
CA VAL A 23 14.90 -6.87 4.13
C VAL A 23 14.38 -6.87 5.57
N GLY A 24 13.58 -7.87 5.95
CA GLY A 24 13.08 -7.98 7.34
C GLY A 24 14.22 -8.08 8.35
N ARG A 25 15.20 -8.94 8.10
CA ARG A 25 16.41 -9.06 8.93
C ARG A 25 17.15 -7.73 9.06
N ALA A 26 17.34 -7.03 7.95
CA ALA A 26 18.06 -5.76 7.94
C ALA A 26 17.32 -4.68 8.73
N ILE A 27 16.00 -4.55 8.54
CA ILE A 27 15.16 -3.59 9.28
C ILE A 27 15.28 -3.81 10.80
N ALA A 28 15.05 -5.04 11.28
CA ALA A 28 15.16 -5.35 12.70
C ALA A 28 16.58 -5.11 13.23
N SER A 29 17.60 -5.45 12.45
CA SER A 29 19.01 -5.25 12.83
C SER A 29 19.45 -3.78 12.86
N GLU A 30 18.65 -2.85 12.33
CA GLU A 30 18.82 -1.38 12.49
C GLU A 30 18.12 -0.85 13.76
N GLY A 31 17.58 -1.73 14.62
CA GLY A 31 16.95 -1.35 15.88
C GLY A 31 15.47 -0.98 15.75
N ASN A 32 14.79 -1.47 14.71
CA ASN A 32 13.35 -1.30 14.57
C ASN A 32 12.66 -2.51 15.23
N ASP A 33 12.15 -2.34 16.43
CA ASP A 33 11.58 -3.41 17.27
C ASP A 33 10.10 -3.65 17.01
N HIS A 34 9.37 -2.64 16.49
CA HIS A 34 7.95 -2.70 16.17
C HIS A 34 7.73 -2.28 14.71
N VAL A 35 7.25 -3.23 13.87
CA VAL A 35 7.08 -2.97 12.43
C VAL A 35 5.66 -3.28 11.99
N VAL A 36 4.99 -2.31 11.36
CA VAL A 36 3.70 -2.53 10.69
C VAL A 36 3.92 -3.00 9.26
N VAL A 37 3.15 -4.00 8.84
CA VAL A 37 3.27 -4.59 7.49
C VAL A 37 1.90 -4.73 6.85
N GLY A 38 1.73 -4.13 5.69
CA GLY A 38 0.55 -4.26 4.85
C GLY A 38 0.91 -4.56 3.39
N ARG A 39 -0.09 -4.82 2.55
CA ARG A 39 0.11 -5.12 1.13
C ARG A 39 -1.03 -4.63 0.25
N ASP A 40 -0.78 -4.56 -1.05
CA ASP A 40 -1.79 -4.49 -2.10
C ASP A 40 -2.35 -5.90 -2.45
N PRO A 41 -3.30 -6.07 -3.39
CA PRO A 41 -3.94 -7.35 -3.66
C PRO A 41 -3.10 -8.34 -4.49
N ARG A 42 -1.89 -7.99 -4.95
CA ARG A 42 -1.05 -8.86 -5.81
C ARG A 42 -0.91 -10.26 -5.23
N GLU A 43 -1.00 -11.28 -6.09
CA GLU A 43 -0.99 -12.69 -5.71
C GLU A 43 0.25 -13.06 -4.87
N THR A 44 1.42 -12.56 -5.27
CA THR A 44 2.70 -12.84 -4.58
C THR A 44 2.88 -12.08 -3.28
N GLY A 45 2.00 -11.10 -3.00
CA GLY A 45 2.11 -10.21 -1.83
C GLY A 45 2.04 -10.97 -0.50
N SER A 46 1.16 -11.98 -0.38
CA SER A 46 1.03 -12.76 0.85
C SER A 46 2.32 -13.53 1.18
N LEU A 47 2.95 -14.13 0.18
CA LEU A 47 4.22 -14.85 0.34
C LEU A 47 5.37 -13.91 0.75
N LEU A 48 5.45 -12.72 0.15
CA LEU A 48 6.46 -11.73 0.51
C LEU A 48 6.26 -11.22 1.95
N VAL A 49 5.00 -10.98 2.37
CA VAL A 49 4.68 -10.60 3.77
C VAL A 49 5.07 -11.70 4.77
N GLU A 50 4.87 -12.97 4.43
CA GLU A 50 5.30 -14.08 5.29
C GLU A 50 6.84 -14.12 5.43
N ALA A 51 7.57 -14.01 4.34
CA ALA A 51 9.03 -14.02 4.33
C ALA A 51 9.62 -12.81 5.08
N LEU A 52 9.10 -11.61 4.80
CA LEU A 52 9.47 -10.37 5.52
C LEU A 52 9.23 -10.51 7.03
N SER A 53 8.04 -11.02 7.42
CA SER A 53 7.69 -11.21 8.82
C SER A 53 8.59 -12.24 9.51
N ALA A 54 9.04 -13.28 8.81
CA ALA A 54 10.01 -14.24 9.33
C ALA A 54 11.35 -13.56 9.62
N GLY A 55 11.86 -12.76 8.65
CA GLY A 55 13.11 -12.03 8.79
C GLY A 55 13.11 -11.00 9.93
N LEU A 56 12.03 -10.26 10.08
CA LEU A 56 11.84 -9.33 11.19
C LEU A 56 11.92 -10.08 12.55
N ARG A 57 11.13 -11.14 12.68
CA ARG A 57 10.96 -11.87 13.92
C ARG A 57 12.21 -12.65 14.36
N GLU A 58 12.96 -13.24 13.44
CA GLU A 58 14.19 -13.94 13.79
C GLU A 58 15.32 -13.00 14.28
N CYS A 59 15.17 -11.69 14.01
CA CYS A 59 16.03 -10.63 14.54
C CYS A 59 15.36 -9.85 15.72
N GLY A 60 14.28 -10.37 16.32
CA GLY A 60 13.68 -9.87 17.55
C GLY A 60 12.51 -8.89 17.35
N ALA A 61 12.27 -8.37 16.13
CA ALA A 61 11.22 -7.38 15.91
C ALA A 61 9.80 -7.97 15.95
N ASN A 62 8.89 -7.25 16.57
CA ASN A 62 7.45 -7.55 16.61
C ASN A 62 6.77 -7.05 15.33
N VAL A 63 5.89 -7.85 14.76
CA VAL A 63 5.22 -7.56 13.49
C VAL A 63 3.72 -7.37 13.69
N ALA A 64 3.22 -6.18 13.37
CA ALA A 64 1.79 -5.89 13.29
C ALA A 64 1.32 -5.99 11.83
N ARG A 65 0.52 -7.03 11.51
CA ARG A 65 -0.01 -7.25 10.16
C ARG A 65 -1.32 -6.49 9.97
N LEU A 66 -1.33 -5.60 9.01
CA LEU A 66 -2.47 -4.75 8.65
C LEU A 66 -3.41 -5.39 7.62
N GLY A 67 -2.92 -6.35 6.83
CA GLY A 67 -3.66 -6.97 5.73
C GLY A 67 -3.56 -6.19 4.42
N GLU A 68 -4.61 -6.29 3.61
CA GLU A 68 -4.73 -5.56 2.34
C GLU A 68 -5.23 -4.14 2.60
N LEU A 69 -4.38 -3.15 2.32
CA LEU A 69 -4.66 -1.74 2.56
C LEU A 69 -3.93 -0.85 1.54
N PRO A 70 -4.45 0.34 1.27
CA PRO A 70 -3.74 1.36 0.52
C PRO A 70 -2.38 1.69 1.13
N THR A 71 -1.38 1.97 0.29
CA THR A 71 -0.05 2.42 0.75
C THR A 71 -0.13 3.62 1.69
N PRO A 72 -0.95 4.66 1.45
CA PRO A 72 -1.09 5.77 2.40
C PRO A 72 -1.63 5.36 3.78
N THR A 73 -2.50 4.33 3.83
CA THR A 73 -3.00 3.79 5.11
C THR A 73 -1.88 3.09 5.87
N ILE A 74 -1.04 2.31 5.16
CA ILE A 74 0.10 1.59 5.76
C ILE A 74 1.11 2.60 6.32
N ALA A 75 1.45 3.64 5.55
CA ALA A 75 2.36 4.69 5.98
C ALA A 75 1.87 5.41 7.24
N ARG A 76 0.60 5.84 7.28
CA ARG A 76 -0.01 6.48 8.46
C ARG A 76 -0.13 5.55 9.68
N SER A 77 -0.22 4.24 9.44
CA SER A 77 -0.32 3.24 10.51
C SER A 77 0.95 3.14 11.33
N VAL A 78 2.10 3.61 10.85
CA VAL A 78 3.34 3.62 11.62
C VAL A 78 3.16 4.45 12.89
N ASP A 79 2.75 5.70 12.76
CA ASP A 79 2.43 6.59 13.88
C ASP A 79 1.22 6.09 14.69
N TRP A 80 0.16 5.62 14.03
CA TRP A 80 -1.06 5.20 14.71
C TRP A 80 -0.88 4.02 15.66
N TYR A 81 0.13 3.21 15.46
CA TYR A 81 0.43 2.02 16.27
C TYR A 81 1.75 2.12 17.03
N ASP A 82 2.31 3.34 17.09
CA ASP A 82 3.59 3.60 17.77
C ASP A 82 4.68 2.62 17.31
N ALA A 83 4.75 2.43 16.00
CA ALA A 83 5.73 1.56 15.36
C ALA A 83 6.96 2.34 14.90
N ASP A 84 8.10 1.66 14.82
CA ASP A 84 9.37 2.27 14.41
C ASP A 84 9.45 2.40 12.88
N MET A 85 8.80 1.48 12.16
CA MET A 85 8.81 1.44 10.70
C MET A 85 7.57 0.78 10.11
N GLY A 86 7.20 1.20 8.89
CA GLY A 86 6.17 0.57 8.08
C GLY A 86 6.73 -0.06 6.81
N VAL A 87 6.14 -1.19 6.40
CA VAL A 87 6.45 -1.81 5.12
C VAL A 87 5.17 -2.05 4.33
N ALA A 88 5.08 -1.44 3.15
CA ALA A 88 4.07 -1.75 2.16
C ALA A 88 4.64 -2.71 1.10
N VAL A 89 4.02 -3.88 0.98
CA VAL A 89 4.35 -4.87 -0.05
C VAL A 89 3.50 -4.60 -1.27
N THR A 90 4.09 -3.98 -2.29
CA THR A 90 3.39 -3.48 -3.48
C THR A 90 4.36 -3.13 -4.60
N ALA A 91 3.90 -3.20 -5.83
CA ALA A 91 4.56 -2.58 -6.99
C ALA A 91 3.75 -1.40 -7.56
N SER A 92 2.75 -0.87 -6.82
CA SER A 92 1.93 0.29 -7.21
C SER A 92 1.27 0.06 -8.59
N HIS A 93 1.64 0.85 -9.59
CA HIS A 93 1.08 0.85 -10.94
C HIS A 93 1.72 -0.18 -11.91
N ASN A 94 2.75 -0.93 -11.48
CA ASN A 94 3.43 -1.91 -12.33
C ASN A 94 2.51 -3.10 -12.71
N PRO A 95 2.85 -3.87 -13.75
CA PRO A 95 2.13 -5.08 -14.15
C PRO A 95 1.91 -6.08 -12.99
N PRO A 96 0.95 -7.01 -13.11
CA PRO A 96 0.64 -8.01 -12.06
C PRO A 96 1.82 -8.90 -11.64
N ALA A 97 2.75 -9.18 -12.57
CA ALA A 97 3.94 -9.99 -12.32
C ALA A 97 4.94 -9.34 -11.37
N ASP A 98 4.91 -8.01 -11.28
CA ASP A 98 5.81 -7.25 -10.43
C ASP A 98 5.32 -7.20 -8.98
N ASN A 99 6.27 -7.09 -8.05
CA ASN A 99 6.00 -6.73 -6.66
C ASN A 99 7.16 -5.90 -6.09
N GLY A 100 7.06 -5.51 -4.81
CA GLY A 100 8.09 -4.70 -4.19
C GLY A 100 7.88 -4.48 -2.70
N LEU A 101 8.81 -3.73 -2.10
CA LEU A 101 8.76 -3.32 -0.70
C LEU A 101 9.08 -1.83 -0.60
N LYS A 102 8.11 -1.04 -0.13
CA LYS A 102 8.26 0.38 0.20
C LYS A 102 8.36 0.53 1.72
N LEU A 103 9.31 1.29 2.20
CA LEU A 103 9.58 1.50 3.63
C LEU A 103 9.16 2.91 4.05
N TRP A 104 8.58 3.02 5.26
CA TRP A 104 8.00 4.26 5.77
C TRP A 104 8.45 4.55 7.20
N HIS A 105 8.83 5.81 7.46
CA HIS A 105 9.11 6.33 8.79
C HIS A 105 7.82 6.62 9.59
N PRO A 106 7.91 6.80 10.92
CA PRO A 106 6.75 7.17 11.76
C PRO A 106 6.07 8.47 11.35
N ASP A 107 6.80 9.43 10.80
CA ASP A 107 6.25 10.70 10.29
C ASP A 107 5.52 10.56 8.93
N GLY A 108 5.41 9.35 8.39
CA GLY A 108 4.79 9.06 7.10
C GLY A 108 5.66 9.35 5.88
N SER A 109 6.92 9.75 6.06
CA SER A 109 7.88 9.92 4.97
C SER A 109 8.45 8.57 4.51
N ALA A 110 8.84 8.50 3.23
CA ALA A 110 9.51 7.33 2.69
C ALA A 110 10.94 7.22 3.25
N VAL A 111 11.38 5.99 3.53
CA VAL A 111 12.76 5.71 3.94
C VAL A 111 13.69 5.87 2.76
N VAL A 112 14.52 6.90 2.79
CA VAL A 112 15.50 7.25 1.75
C VAL A 112 16.85 7.64 2.36
N GLY A 113 17.85 7.92 1.55
CA GLY A 113 19.14 8.44 2.00
C GLY A 113 19.91 7.47 2.88
N ASP A 114 20.41 7.95 4.03
CA ASP A 114 21.30 7.20 4.92
C ASP A 114 20.61 5.97 5.52
N ALA A 115 19.35 6.08 5.93
CA ALA A 115 18.57 4.96 6.49
C ALA A 115 18.38 3.83 5.45
N GLN A 116 18.03 4.19 4.22
CA GLN A 116 17.94 3.23 3.11
C GLN A 116 19.30 2.57 2.82
N THR A 117 20.37 3.36 2.83
CA THR A 117 21.74 2.87 2.59
C THR A 117 22.17 1.90 3.68
N ALA A 118 21.90 2.18 4.95
CA ALA A 118 22.22 1.29 6.07
C ALA A 118 21.53 -0.08 5.91
N ILE A 119 20.24 -0.09 5.59
CA ILE A 119 19.48 -1.33 5.31
C ILE A 119 20.09 -2.08 4.11
N ALA A 120 20.39 -1.37 3.01
CA ALA A 120 21.00 -1.97 1.81
C ALA A 120 22.37 -2.59 2.10
N ASP A 121 23.19 -1.95 2.93
CA ASP A 121 24.51 -2.44 3.31
C ASP A 121 24.44 -3.67 4.20
N ARG A 122 23.46 -3.75 5.11
CA ARG A 122 23.21 -4.97 5.88
C ARG A 122 22.85 -6.15 4.99
N ILE A 123 21.97 -5.92 4.02
CA ILE A 123 21.57 -6.95 3.04
C ILE A 123 22.79 -7.41 2.23
N ARG A 124 23.54 -6.46 1.65
CA ARG A 124 24.69 -6.75 0.78
C ARG A 124 25.77 -7.59 1.48
N HIS A 125 26.00 -7.35 2.77
CA HIS A 125 27.06 -8.01 3.54
C HIS A 125 26.51 -9.09 4.47
N ALA A 126 25.20 -9.41 4.42
CA ALA A 126 24.50 -10.36 5.29
C ALA A 126 24.82 -10.14 6.80
N ARG A 127 24.87 -8.88 7.24
CA ARG A 127 25.19 -8.50 8.61
C ARG A 127 23.89 -8.33 9.43
N TYR A 128 23.41 -9.42 10.01
CA TYR A 128 22.18 -9.45 10.78
C TYR A 128 22.42 -9.73 12.25
N ALA A 129 21.63 -9.08 13.12
CA ALA A 129 21.62 -9.30 14.56
C ALA A 129 20.49 -10.27 14.92
N PHE A 130 20.78 -11.57 14.91
CA PHE A 130 19.77 -12.59 15.26
C PHE A 130 19.45 -12.56 16.75
N ALA A 131 18.16 -12.67 17.06
CA ALA A 131 17.69 -12.81 18.44
C ALA A 131 18.03 -14.20 19.02
N PRO A 132 18.19 -14.33 20.35
CA PRO A 132 18.22 -15.63 21.01
C PRO A 132 16.93 -16.42 20.76
N TRP A 133 16.99 -17.75 20.92
CA TRP A 133 15.85 -18.63 20.65
C TRP A 133 14.59 -18.32 21.48
N ASP A 134 14.76 -17.73 22.64
CA ASP A 134 13.72 -17.35 23.62
C ASP A 134 13.31 -15.87 23.52
N ASP A 135 13.90 -15.09 22.60
CA ASP A 135 13.62 -13.66 22.42
C ASP A 135 13.28 -13.30 20.95
N THR A 136 12.77 -14.27 20.21
CA THR A 136 12.28 -14.00 18.85
C THR A 136 11.02 -13.15 18.87
N GLY A 137 10.89 -12.23 17.91
CA GLY A 137 9.75 -11.33 17.81
C GLY A 137 8.40 -12.04 17.63
N THR A 138 7.33 -11.38 18.01
CA THR A 138 5.95 -11.86 17.90
C THR A 138 5.29 -11.39 16.61
N ARG A 139 4.12 -11.97 16.30
CA ARG A 139 3.28 -11.53 15.16
C ARG A 139 1.82 -11.48 15.61
N HIS A 140 1.17 -10.38 15.36
CA HIS A 140 -0.26 -10.22 15.61
C HIS A 140 -0.94 -9.47 14.46
N ARG A 141 -2.26 -9.56 14.37
CA ARG A 141 -3.08 -8.74 13.46
C ARG A 141 -3.49 -7.47 14.16
N PHE A 142 -3.35 -6.36 13.46
CA PHE A 142 -3.91 -5.08 13.89
C PHE A 142 -5.16 -4.76 13.07
N GLY A 143 -6.30 -4.65 13.78
CA GLY A 143 -7.56 -4.17 13.20
C GLY A 143 -7.69 -2.65 13.35
N GLY A 144 -8.65 -2.06 12.63
CA GLY A 144 -9.01 -0.65 12.81
C GLY A 144 -8.31 0.36 11.89
N ALA A 145 -7.21 0.01 11.23
CA ALA A 145 -6.51 0.92 10.30
C ALA A 145 -7.43 1.44 9.18
N ARG A 146 -8.31 0.59 8.63
CA ARG A 146 -9.32 1.00 7.62
C ARG A 146 -10.22 2.11 8.13
N GLY A 147 -10.84 1.91 9.30
CA GLY A 147 -11.75 2.89 9.91
C GLY A 147 -11.01 4.21 10.23
N ARG A 148 -9.83 4.13 10.86
CA ARG A 148 -9.00 5.31 11.15
C ARG A 148 -8.63 6.09 9.88
N HIS A 149 -8.33 5.41 8.77
CA HIS A 149 -8.02 6.08 7.51
C HIS A 149 -9.25 6.80 6.96
N VAL A 150 -10.41 6.12 6.90
CA VAL A 150 -11.68 6.71 6.43
C VAL A 150 -12.06 7.92 7.27
N ASP A 151 -11.96 7.81 8.61
CA ASP A 151 -12.23 8.91 9.53
C ASP A 151 -11.26 10.09 9.28
N ALA A 152 -9.97 9.81 9.22
CA ALA A 152 -8.95 10.84 9.02
C ALA A 152 -9.06 11.56 7.67
N VAL A 153 -9.50 10.87 6.61
CA VAL A 153 -9.76 11.52 5.31
C VAL A 153 -11.04 12.36 5.37
N ALA A 154 -12.13 11.80 5.92
CA ALA A 154 -13.40 12.52 6.02
C ALA A 154 -13.32 13.74 6.95
N ASP A 155 -12.54 13.67 8.03
CA ASP A 155 -12.36 14.78 8.95
C ASP A 155 -11.44 15.90 8.39
N ALA A 156 -10.64 15.60 7.35
CA ALA A 156 -9.70 16.54 6.75
C ALA A 156 -10.30 17.39 5.63
N VAL A 157 -11.48 17.01 5.11
CA VAL A 157 -12.13 17.71 3.98
C VAL A 157 -13.61 17.95 4.29
N ASP A 158 -14.17 18.96 3.64
CA ASP A 158 -15.60 19.25 3.65
C ASP A 158 -16.11 19.28 2.20
N VAL A 159 -17.25 18.66 1.96
CA VAL A 159 -17.90 18.61 0.63
C VAL A 159 -19.36 19.06 0.83
N ASP A 160 -19.61 20.36 0.63
CA ASP A 160 -20.92 20.97 0.81
C ASP A 160 -21.31 21.81 -0.44
N PRO A 161 -22.37 21.47 -1.16
CA PRO A 161 -23.20 20.26 -0.99
C PRO A 161 -22.47 18.97 -1.43
N PRO A 162 -22.85 17.80 -0.88
CA PRO A 162 -22.35 16.53 -1.34
C PRO A 162 -22.67 16.29 -2.82
N ILE A 163 -21.69 15.85 -3.60
CA ILE A 163 -21.79 15.59 -5.04
C ILE A 163 -21.78 14.08 -5.33
N PRO A 164 -22.46 13.61 -6.40
CA PRO A 164 -22.35 12.24 -6.88
C PRO A 164 -20.96 11.97 -7.48
N VAL A 165 -20.30 10.86 -7.05
CA VAL A 165 -18.95 10.50 -7.47
C VAL A 165 -18.90 9.07 -7.98
N ALA A 166 -18.21 8.83 -9.10
CA ALA A 166 -17.85 7.50 -9.58
C ALA A 166 -16.40 7.18 -9.19
N VAL A 167 -16.15 6.06 -8.49
CA VAL A 167 -14.82 5.64 -8.08
C VAL A 167 -14.46 4.32 -8.75
N ASP A 168 -13.46 4.34 -9.64
CA ASP A 168 -12.86 3.15 -10.21
C ASP A 168 -11.66 2.70 -9.34
N VAL A 169 -11.90 1.66 -8.56
CA VAL A 169 -10.89 1.05 -7.67
C VAL A 169 -9.83 0.27 -8.45
N GLY A 170 -10.13 -0.12 -9.69
CA GLY A 170 -9.21 -0.84 -10.56
C GLY A 170 -8.75 -2.18 -10.00
N HIS A 171 -9.60 -2.86 -9.20
CA HIS A 171 -9.27 -4.09 -8.48
C HIS A 171 -8.14 -3.95 -7.44
N GLY A 172 -7.71 -2.71 -7.15
CA GLY A 172 -6.71 -2.38 -6.15
C GLY A 172 -7.26 -2.21 -4.74
N THR A 173 -6.63 -1.32 -3.98
CA THR A 173 -6.98 -1.01 -2.58
C THR A 173 -7.75 0.30 -2.40
N GLY A 174 -8.11 1.01 -3.48
CA GLY A 174 -8.74 2.34 -3.46
C GLY A 174 -10.18 2.41 -2.93
N GLU A 175 -10.75 1.32 -2.45
CA GLU A 175 -12.13 1.29 -1.90
C GLU A 175 -12.30 2.19 -0.66
N LEU A 176 -11.22 2.53 0.05
CA LEU A 176 -11.30 3.43 1.21
C LEU A 176 -11.64 4.87 0.80
N THR A 177 -11.28 5.29 -0.41
CA THR A 177 -11.73 6.57 -0.98
C THR A 177 -13.26 6.59 -1.13
N ALA A 178 -13.83 5.51 -1.69
CA ALA A 178 -15.28 5.39 -1.80
C ALA A 178 -15.97 5.39 -0.43
N ALA A 179 -15.36 4.76 0.58
CA ALA A 179 -15.88 4.74 1.94
C ALA A 179 -15.83 6.14 2.60
N ALA A 180 -14.74 6.89 2.41
CA ALA A 180 -14.59 8.27 2.91
C ALA A 180 -15.61 9.22 2.26
N LEU A 181 -15.80 9.14 0.95
CA LEU A 181 -16.79 9.94 0.23
C LEU A 181 -18.22 9.65 0.71
N ARG A 182 -18.57 8.37 0.95
CA ARG A 182 -19.87 8.02 1.54
C ARG A 182 -20.05 8.57 2.95
N ARG A 183 -19.00 8.61 3.76
CA ARG A 183 -19.01 9.23 5.10
C ARG A 183 -19.25 10.73 5.04
N LEU A 184 -18.79 11.40 3.97
CA LEU A 184 -19.06 12.81 3.67
C LEU A 184 -20.45 13.07 3.09
N GLY A 185 -21.29 12.01 2.95
CA GLY A 185 -22.63 12.11 2.41
C GLY A 185 -22.74 12.06 0.88
N CYS A 186 -21.63 11.88 0.17
CA CYS A 186 -21.62 11.79 -1.29
C CYS A 186 -22.28 10.48 -1.76
N PRO A 187 -23.20 10.51 -2.75
CA PRO A 187 -23.61 9.32 -3.48
C PRO A 187 -22.41 8.75 -4.25
N VAL A 188 -22.06 7.46 -4.03
CA VAL A 188 -20.87 6.86 -4.66
C VAL A 188 -21.23 5.62 -5.47
N THR A 189 -20.94 5.67 -6.76
CA THR A 189 -20.89 4.51 -7.66
C THR A 189 -19.47 3.96 -7.68
N THR A 190 -19.31 2.65 -7.43
CA THR A 190 -18.00 2.00 -7.40
C THR A 190 -17.85 1.06 -8.58
N LEU A 191 -16.74 1.19 -9.32
CA LEU A 191 -16.34 0.29 -10.40
C LEU A 191 -15.14 -0.54 -9.95
N ASN A 192 -15.08 -1.81 -10.42
CA ASN A 192 -13.93 -2.69 -10.21
C ASN A 192 -13.52 -2.79 -8.73
N GLY A 193 -14.51 -2.84 -7.81
CA GLY A 193 -14.32 -2.71 -6.36
C GLY A 193 -13.89 -3.99 -5.65
N VAL A 194 -13.84 -5.14 -6.35
CA VAL A 194 -13.35 -6.41 -5.78
C VAL A 194 -11.84 -6.47 -5.99
N ALA A 195 -11.09 -6.60 -4.90
CA ALA A 195 -9.63 -6.71 -4.96
C ALA A 195 -9.20 -7.97 -5.73
N ASP A 196 -8.34 -7.80 -6.74
CA ASP A 196 -7.81 -8.85 -7.59
C ASP A 196 -6.44 -8.44 -8.14
N GLY A 197 -5.39 -9.15 -7.70
CA GLY A 197 -4.01 -8.84 -8.04
C GLY A 197 -3.63 -9.07 -9.51
N SER A 198 -4.53 -9.66 -10.31
CA SER A 198 -4.36 -9.78 -11.76
C SER A 198 -4.81 -8.55 -12.54
N PHE A 199 -5.52 -7.59 -11.87
CA PHE A 199 -6.06 -6.37 -12.47
C PHE A 199 -6.84 -6.59 -13.77
N PRO A 200 -7.91 -7.43 -13.76
CA PRO A 200 -8.52 -7.94 -14.99
C PRO A 200 -9.31 -6.91 -15.80
N ALA A 201 -9.78 -5.81 -15.19
CA ALA A 201 -10.59 -4.81 -15.87
C ALA A 201 -9.76 -3.77 -16.62
N ARG A 202 -8.59 -3.44 -16.12
CA ARG A 202 -7.61 -2.52 -16.71
C ARG A 202 -6.24 -2.72 -16.08
N GLU A 203 -5.21 -2.19 -16.71
CA GLU A 203 -3.89 -2.09 -16.10
C GLU A 203 -3.94 -1.36 -14.76
N SER A 204 -3.02 -1.72 -13.85
CA SER A 204 -2.92 -1.12 -12.52
C SER A 204 -2.70 0.39 -12.59
N GLU A 205 -2.00 0.89 -13.61
CA GLU A 205 -1.84 2.33 -13.85
C GLU A 205 -3.11 2.95 -14.43
N PRO A 206 -3.72 3.95 -13.76
CA PRO A 206 -4.83 4.70 -14.33
C PRO A 206 -4.29 5.68 -15.38
N THR A 207 -4.68 5.49 -16.63
CA THR A 207 -4.38 6.39 -17.76
C THR A 207 -5.67 6.79 -18.46
N ALA A 208 -5.57 7.79 -19.34
CA ALA A 208 -6.71 8.20 -20.16
C ALA A 208 -7.24 7.04 -21.02
N GLU A 209 -6.37 6.17 -21.48
CA GLU A 209 -6.68 5.00 -22.29
C GLU A 209 -7.29 3.86 -21.46
N SER A 210 -6.73 3.57 -20.27
CA SER A 210 -7.18 2.47 -19.41
C SER A 210 -8.49 2.78 -18.68
N CYS A 211 -8.82 4.06 -18.44
CA CYS A 211 -9.99 4.49 -17.68
C CYS A 211 -11.25 4.82 -18.54
N GLN A 212 -11.39 4.23 -19.74
CA GLN A 212 -12.54 4.48 -20.63
C GLN A 212 -13.88 4.09 -19.99
N GLN A 213 -13.92 3.02 -19.17
CA GLN A 213 -15.13 2.61 -18.46
C GLN A 213 -15.58 3.69 -17.48
N LEU A 214 -14.66 4.26 -16.69
CA LEU A 214 -14.96 5.34 -15.76
C LEU A 214 -15.54 6.55 -16.49
N ARG A 215 -14.90 6.99 -17.58
CA ARG A 215 -15.38 8.10 -18.41
C ARG A 215 -16.79 7.88 -18.92
N THR A 216 -17.07 6.66 -19.41
CA THR A 216 -18.38 6.29 -19.93
C THR A 216 -19.44 6.35 -18.82
N VAL A 217 -19.14 5.84 -17.62
CA VAL A 217 -20.04 5.86 -16.48
C VAL A 217 -20.32 7.29 -16.02
N VAL A 218 -19.30 8.11 -15.87
CA VAL A 218 -19.46 9.53 -15.49
C VAL A 218 -20.32 10.27 -16.49
N ALA A 219 -20.05 10.15 -17.80
CA ALA A 219 -20.82 10.83 -18.85
C ALA A 219 -22.26 10.30 -19.02
N ALA A 220 -22.55 9.09 -18.57
CA ALA A 220 -23.86 8.44 -18.73
C ALA A 220 -24.73 8.50 -17.46
N THR A 221 -24.22 9.03 -16.36
CA THR A 221 -24.91 9.13 -15.07
C THR A 221 -24.96 10.58 -14.58
N ASP A 222 -25.44 10.79 -13.38
CA ASP A 222 -25.44 12.08 -12.66
C ASP A 222 -24.12 12.34 -11.91
N ALA A 223 -23.09 11.51 -12.10
CA ALA A 223 -21.79 11.71 -11.46
C ALA A 223 -21.11 13.01 -11.93
N GLU A 224 -20.79 13.88 -10.99
CA GLU A 224 -20.11 15.15 -11.24
C GLU A 224 -18.57 14.99 -11.25
N LEU A 225 -18.06 13.90 -10.67
CA LEU A 225 -16.65 13.58 -10.57
C LEU A 225 -16.41 12.09 -10.75
N GLY A 226 -15.38 11.73 -11.52
CA GLY A 226 -14.81 10.39 -11.56
C GLY A 226 -13.43 10.36 -10.93
N ILE A 227 -13.12 9.30 -10.17
CA ILE A 227 -11.81 9.06 -9.57
C ILE A 227 -11.34 7.66 -9.92
N ALA A 228 -10.13 7.51 -10.49
CA ALA A 228 -9.49 6.22 -10.72
C ALA A 228 -8.21 6.12 -9.89
N HIS A 229 -8.03 4.99 -9.18
CA HIS A 229 -6.81 4.70 -8.40
C HIS A 229 -5.91 3.68 -9.11
N ASP A 230 -4.61 3.73 -8.80
CA ASP A 230 -3.69 2.64 -9.08
C ASP A 230 -3.80 1.52 -8.04
N GLY A 231 -3.01 0.46 -8.19
CA GLY A 231 -3.18 -0.78 -7.42
C GLY A 231 -3.06 -0.61 -5.90
N ASP A 232 -2.19 0.27 -5.42
CA ASP A 232 -1.98 0.55 -3.99
C ASP A 232 -2.54 1.90 -3.54
N ALA A 233 -3.29 2.57 -4.43
CA ALA A 233 -4.04 3.80 -4.19
C ALA A 233 -3.21 4.95 -3.60
N ASP A 234 -1.93 5.04 -3.98
CA ASP A 234 -1.08 6.20 -3.68
C ASP A 234 -1.15 7.27 -4.79
N ARG A 235 -1.83 6.93 -5.92
CA ARG A 235 -2.11 7.83 -7.05
C ARG A 235 -3.57 7.83 -7.40
N MET A 236 -4.00 8.93 -8.02
CA MET A 236 -5.33 9.04 -8.59
C MET A 236 -5.31 9.84 -9.90
N LEU A 237 -6.31 9.58 -10.72
CA LEU A 237 -6.65 10.35 -11.90
C LEU A 237 -8.09 10.79 -11.78
N ALA A 238 -8.36 12.07 -12.08
CA ALA A 238 -9.72 12.63 -11.99
C ALA A 238 -10.37 12.79 -13.37
N VAL A 239 -11.70 12.69 -13.40
CA VAL A 239 -12.54 12.84 -14.59
C VAL A 239 -13.68 13.78 -14.26
N THR A 240 -13.88 14.83 -15.06
CA THR A 240 -15.00 15.77 -14.92
C THR A 240 -16.34 15.13 -15.37
N GLU A 241 -17.47 15.80 -15.08
CA GLU A 241 -18.81 15.40 -15.50
C GLU A 241 -18.94 15.19 -17.01
N SER A 242 -18.13 15.86 -17.83
CA SER A 242 -18.09 15.68 -19.29
C SER A 242 -17.28 14.45 -19.74
N GLY A 243 -16.68 13.71 -18.84
CA GLY A 243 -15.78 12.60 -19.14
C GLY A 243 -14.37 13.04 -19.58
N ALA A 244 -14.00 14.30 -19.35
CA ALA A 244 -12.64 14.79 -19.61
C ALA A 244 -11.72 14.48 -18.41
N PHE A 245 -10.46 14.12 -18.70
CA PHE A 245 -9.44 13.99 -17.66
C PHE A 245 -8.93 15.37 -17.19
N VAL A 246 -8.58 15.46 -15.92
CA VAL A 246 -8.01 16.65 -15.27
C VAL A 246 -6.56 16.37 -14.88
#